data_c6280bb3dea568a2633c267189c50e22
#
_entry.id   c6280bb3dea568a2633c267189c50e22
#
_cell.length_a   1.000
_cell.length_b   1.000
_cell.length_c   1.000
_cell.angle_alpha   90.00
_cell.angle_beta   90.00
_cell.angle_gamma   90.00
#
_symmetry.space_group_name_H-M   'P 1'
#
loop_
_entity.id
_entity.type
_entity.pdbx_description
1 polymer ?
#
loop_
_entity_poly.entity_id
_entity_poly.type
_entity_poly.pdbx_seq_one_letter_code
_entity_poly.pdbx_strand_id
1 'polypeptide(L)'
;MTSAPIVVTGIHLDLTDALKETVRAKVERLLRHNPRIIRVLVELVHTRCSDHSREFGAQIRLEIPGPDIVVREESDDLYKSIDILIDKVDRQLRRRHRLDKEKRNHPHPTDLGDLGRAA
;
A
#
# COMPACT_ATOMS: atom_id res chain seq x y z
N MET A 1 -19.70 -8.19 -9.72
CA MET A 1 -18.62 -7.26 -9.44
C MET A 1 -17.71 -7.80 -8.35
N THR A 2 -16.46 -7.89 -8.63
CA THR A 2 -15.52 -8.45 -7.68
C THR A 2 -14.53 -7.40 -7.22
N SER A 3 -14.43 -7.26 -5.90
CA SER A 3 -13.36 -6.50 -5.30
C SER A 3 -12.18 -7.43 -5.07
N ALA A 4 -11.00 -6.88 -5.03
CA ALA A 4 -9.83 -7.66 -4.65
C ALA A 4 -10.00 -8.15 -3.21
N PRO A 5 -9.55 -9.37 -2.89
CA PRO A 5 -9.59 -9.86 -1.52
C PRO A 5 -8.74 -8.99 -0.61
N ILE A 6 -9.24 -8.70 0.57
CA ILE A 6 -8.53 -7.95 1.59
C ILE A 6 -8.34 -8.88 2.79
N VAL A 7 -7.08 -9.17 3.12
CA VAL A 7 -6.75 -10.00 4.27
C VAL A 7 -6.11 -9.13 5.34
N VAL A 8 -6.69 -9.12 6.53
CA VAL A 8 -6.16 -8.36 7.66
C VAL A 8 -5.70 -9.33 8.73
N THR A 9 -4.45 -9.19 9.17
CA THR A 9 -3.85 -10.06 10.18
C THR A 9 -3.33 -9.21 11.34
N GLY A 10 -3.50 -9.70 12.56
CA GLY A 10 -2.96 -9.06 13.75
C GLY A 10 -1.83 -9.90 14.34
N ILE A 11 -0.74 -9.25 14.73
CA ILE A 11 0.40 -9.90 15.38
C ILE A 11 0.55 -9.27 16.75
N HIS A 12 0.40 -10.08 17.81
CA HIS A 12 0.40 -9.63 19.19
C HIS A 12 -0.65 -8.53 19.43
N LEU A 13 -1.77 -8.65 18.72
CA LEU A 13 -2.79 -7.62 18.69
C LEU A 13 -4.15 -8.27 18.43
N ASP A 14 -5.15 -7.91 19.21
CA ASP A 14 -6.50 -8.37 18.98
C ASP A 14 -7.16 -7.54 17.88
N LEU A 15 -7.59 -8.20 16.83
CA LEU A 15 -8.31 -7.53 15.76
C LEU A 15 -9.78 -7.41 16.13
N THR A 16 -10.18 -6.23 16.56
CA THR A 16 -11.59 -5.96 16.83
C THR A 16 -12.34 -5.75 15.53
N ASP A 17 -13.65 -5.91 15.57
CA ASP A 17 -14.47 -5.67 14.38
C ASP A 17 -14.35 -4.22 13.92
N ALA A 18 -14.29 -3.27 14.85
CA ALA A 18 -14.13 -1.86 14.52
C ALA A 18 -12.81 -1.62 13.77
N LEU A 19 -11.74 -2.27 14.21
CA LEU A 19 -10.44 -2.13 13.58
C LEU A 19 -10.43 -2.71 12.17
N LYS A 20 -11.02 -3.90 12.02
CA LYS A 20 -11.13 -4.53 10.70
C LYS A 20 -11.93 -3.67 9.74
N GLU A 21 -13.03 -3.11 10.21
CA GLU A 21 -13.88 -2.26 9.38
C GLU A 21 -13.18 -0.98 8.97
N THR A 22 -12.41 -0.39 9.87
CA THR A 22 -11.63 0.80 9.57
C THR A 22 -10.62 0.53 8.46
N VAL A 23 -9.89 -0.58 8.58
CA VAL A 23 -8.91 -0.97 7.58
C VAL A 23 -9.59 -1.25 6.24
N ARG A 24 -10.68 -2.03 6.27
CA ARG A 24 -11.41 -2.36 5.04
C ARG A 24 -11.94 -1.14 4.33
N ALA A 25 -12.52 -0.20 5.07
CA ALA A 25 -13.08 1.01 4.47
C ALA A 25 -12.00 1.82 3.75
N LYS A 26 -10.84 1.94 4.38
CA LYS A 26 -9.74 2.69 3.79
C LYS A 26 -9.15 1.97 2.57
N VAL A 27 -9.01 0.65 2.66
CA VAL A 27 -8.48 -0.15 1.55
C VAL A 27 -9.47 -0.17 0.39
N GLU A 28 -10.76 -0.28 0.67
CA GLU A 28 -11.76 -0.27 -0.39
C GLU A 28 -11.76 1.02 -1.18
N ARG A 29 -11.44 2.13 -0.52
CA ARG A 29 -11.28 3.41 -1.22
C ARG A 29 -10.13 3.34 -2.22
N LEU A 30 -9.01 2.71 -1.82
CA LEU A 30 -7.90 2.50 -2.73
C LEU A 30 -8.31 1.63 -3.92
N LEU A 31 -9.07 0.56 -3.64
CA LEU A 31 -9.52 -0.36 -4.68
C LEU A 31 -10.42 0.31 -5.70
N ARG A 32 -11.28 1.22 -5.26
CA ARG A 32 -12.17 1.93 -6.18
C ARG A 32 -11.43 2.78 -7.20
N HIS A 33 -10.28 3.32 -6.79
CA HIS A 33 -9.48 4.15 -7.67
C HIS A 33 -8.39 3.37 -8.41
N ASN A 34 -8.21 2.09 -8.06
CA ASN A 34 -7.14 1.26 -8.62
C ASN A 34 -7.65 -0.14 -8.93
N PRO A 35 -8.42 -0.29 -10.02
CA PRO A 35 -9.06 -1.58 -10.32
C PRO A 35 -8.10 -2.70 -10.68
N ARG A 36 -6.82 -2.41 -10.86
CA ARG A 36 -5.83 -3.42 -11.21
C ARG A 36 -5.28 -4.16 -10.00
N ILE A 37 -5.62 -3.74 -8.79
CA ILE A 37 -5.14 -4.42 -7.59
C ILE A 37 -5.72 -5.83 -7.54
N ILE A 38 -4.84 -6.82 -7.40
CA ILE A 38 -5.21 -8.23 -7.40
C ILE A 38 -5.57 -8.69 -5.99
N ARG A 39 -4.80 -8.29 -5.00
CA ARG A 39 -5.03 -8.69 -3.61
C ARG A 39 -4.34 -7.71 -2.68
N VAL A 40 -4.91 -7.55 -1.47
CA VAL A 40 -4.35 -6.67 -0.45
C VAL A 40 -4.14 -7.46 0.83
N LEU A 41 -2.93 -7.41 1.36
CA LEU A 41 -2.57 -8.05 2.63
C LEU A 41 -2.18 -6.94 3.59
N VAL A 42 -2.90 -6.85 4.71
CA VAL A 42 -2.62 -5.86 5.75
C VAL A 42 -2.23 -6.59 7.03
N GLU A 43 -1.14 -6.20 7.63
CA GLU A 43 -0.63 -6.77 8.85
C GLU A 43 -0.50 -5.68 9.91
N LEU A 44 -1.13 -5.87 11.05
CA LEU A 44 -1.09 -4.91 12.15
C LEU A 44 -0.33 -5.55 13.30
N VAL A 45 0.60 -4.80 13.88
CA VAL A 45 1.52 -5.33 14.88
C VAL A 45 1.54 -4.43 16.10
N HIS A 46 1.50 -5.04 17.28
CA HIS A 46 1.79 -4.34 18.53
C HIS A 46 3.14 -4.83 19.05
N THR A 47 4.08 -3.94 19.24
CA THR A 47 5.41 -4.25 19.71
C THR A 47 5.65 -3.56 21.05
N ARG A 48 6.01 -4.35 22.05
CA ARG A 48 6.41 -3.79 23.33
C ARG A 48 7.86 -3.35 23.22
N CYS A 49 8.06 -2.04 23.30
CA CYS A 49 9.41 -1.48 23.26
C CYS A 49 9.44 -0.24 24.11
N SER A 50 10.64 0.20 24.47
CA SER A 50 10.81 1.41 25.26
C SER A 50 10.48 2.67 24.49
N ASP A 51 10.50 2.59 23.16
CA ASP A 51 10.16 3.72 22.30
C ASP A 51 8.68 3.62 21.88
N HIS A 52 7.82 4.34 22.60
CA HIS A 52 6.39 4.30 22.35
C HIS A 52 6.00 4.87 20.99
N SER A 53 6.87 5.65 20.38
CA SER A 53 6.59 6.21 19.07
C SER A 53 6.58 5.14 17.96
N ARG A 54 7.03 3.93 18.29
CA ARG A 54 7.10 2.82 17.34
C ARG A 54 6.33 1.60 17.83
N GLU A 55 5.45 1.80 18.78
CA GLU A 55 4.75 0.70 19.44
C GLU A 55 3.75 0.01 18.52
N PHE A 56 3.09 0.75 17.65
CA PHE A 56 2.05 0.22 16.76
C PHE A 56 2.50 0.30 15.32
N GLY A 57 2.60 -0.87 14.69
CA GLY A 57 3.03 -0.98 13.29
C GLY A 57 1.91 -1.45 12.39
N ALA A 58 1.96 -1.01 11.15
CA ALA A 58 1.06 -1.47 10.11
C ALA A 58 1.86 -1.67 8.83
N GLN A 59 1.60 -2.77 8.14
CA GLN A 59 2.25 -3.07 6.87
C GLN A 59 1.18 -3.48 5.88
N ILE A 60 1.32 -3.00 4.66
CA ILE A 60 0.42 -3.37 3.59
C ILE A 60 1.23 -3.88 2.41
N ARG A 61 0.72 -4.95 1.80
CA ARG A 61 1.27 -5.47 0.56
C ARG A 61 0.17 -5.47 -0.47
N LEU A 62 0.39 -4.77 -1.56
CA LEU A 62 -0.51 -4.75 -2.69
C LEU A 62 0.05 -5.61 -3.80
N GLU A 63 -0.72 -6.61 -4.19
CA GLU A 63 -0.37 -7.42 -5.35
C GLU A 63 -1.02 -6.78 -6.56
N ILE A 64 -0.19 -6.29 -7.46
CA ILE A 64 -0.62 -5.60 -8.67
C ILE A 64 0.22 -6.12 -9.83
N PRO A 65 -0.19 -5.89 -11.07
CA PRO A 65 0.65 -6.25 -12.21
C PRO A 65 2.00 -5.54 -12.10
N GLY A 66 3.08 -6.31 -12.26
CA GLY A 66 4.42 -5.82 -12.02
C GLY A 66 4.83 -6.06 -10.57
N PRO A 67 5.88 -5.37 -10.10
CA PRO A 67 6.35 -5.56 -8.71
C PRO A 67 5.30 -5.14 -7.69
N ASP A 68 5.18 -5.92 -6.62
CA ASP A 68 4.27 -5.59 -5.53
C ASP A 68 4.68 -4.28 -4.85
N ILE A 69 3.69 -3.61 -4.29
CA ILE A 69 3.95 -2.44 -3.46
C ILE A 69 3.86 -2.89 -2.00
N VAL A 70 4.93 -2.65 -1.24
CA VAL A 70 4.97 -2.96 0.19
C VAL A 70 5.34 -1.68 0.93
N VAL A 71 4.50 -1.30 1.89
CA VAL A 71 4.72 -0.10 2.71
C VAL A 71 4.53 -0.47 4.17
N ARG A 72 5.37 0.06 5.02
CA ARG A 72 5.30 -0.15 6.46
C ARG A 72 5.36 1.18 7.19
N GLU A 73 4.61 1.28 8.27
CA GLU A 73 4.59 2.48 9.10
C GLU A 73 4.47 2.10 10.56
N GLU A 74 5.11 2.87 11.44
CA GLU A 74 5.06 2.67 12.89
C GLU A 74 4.79 4.01 13.56
N SER A 75 3.99 3.99 14.62
CA SER A 75 3.71 5.19 15.40
C SER A 75 3.23 4.81 16.80
N ASP A 76 2.85 5.81 17.58
CA ASP A 76 2.34 5.62 18.94
C ASP A 76 0.84 5.27 18.97
N ASP A 77 0.18 5.24 17.83
CA ASP A 77 -1.25 4.99 17.72
C ASP A 77 -1.51 4.16 16.45
N LEU A 78 -2.22 3.05 16.62
CA LEU A 78 -2.48 2.14 15.53
C LEU A 78 -3.28 2.80 14.39
N TYR A 79 -4.31 3.56 14.72
CA TYR A 79 -5.11 4.24 13.69
C TYR A 79 -4.29 5.27 12.93
N LYS A 80 -3.39 5.94 13.64
CA LYS A 80 -2.47 6.88 13.01
C LYS A 80 -1.53 6.17 12.05
N SER A 81 -1.00 5.00 12.46
CA SER A 81 -0.16 4.19 11.58
C SER A 81 -0.90 3.78 10.31
N ILE A 82 -2.15 3.38 10.47
CA ILE A 82 -2.99 2.97 9.33
C ILE A 82 -3.21 4.16 8.39
N ASP A 83 -3.54 5.32 8.91
CA ASP A 83 -3.78 6.52 8.09
C ASP A 83 -2.55 6.91 7.29
N ILE A 84 -1.39 6.92 7.94
CA ILE A 84 -0.14 7.27 7.26
C ILE A 84 0.19 6.22 6.20
N LEU A 85 -0.02 4.95 6.55
CA LEU A 85 0.23 3.84 5.64
C LEU A 85 -0.58 3.97 4.35
N ILE A 86 -1.88 4.21 4.49
CA ILE A 86 -2.79 4.33 3.35
C ILE A 86 -2.40 5.53 2.48
N ASP A 87 -2.03 6.64 3.10
CA ASP A 87 -1.59 7.82 2.37
C ASP A 87 -0.33 7.54 1.55
N LYS A 88 0.63 6.84 2.13
CA LYS A 88 1.86 6.47 1.44
C LYS A 88 1.60 5.53 0.27
N VAL A 89 0.71 4.56 0.48
CA VAL A 89 0.33 3.61 -0.56
C VAL A 89 -0.34 4.33 -1.72
N ASP A 90 -1.25 5.25 -1.41
CA ASP A 90 -1.96 6.02 -2.43
C ASP A 90 -0.97 6.81 -3.30
N ARG A 91 0.03 7.43 -2.68
CA ARG A 91 1.06 8.15 -3.41
C ARG A 91 1.87 7.23 -4.33
N GLN A 92 2.22 6.04 -3.86
CA GLN A 92 2.96 5.09 -4.68
C GLN A 92 2.13 4.58 -5.84
N LEU A 93 0.83 4.35 -5.62
CA LEU A 93 -0.06 3.93 -6.69
C LEU A 93 -0.20 5.00 -7.76
N ARG A 94 -0.33 6.26 -7.35
CA ARG A 94 -0.41 7.37 -8.30
C ARG A 94 0.88 7.50 -9.10
N ARG A 95 2.01 7.35 -8.43
CA ARG A 95 3.30 7.40 -9.10
C ARG A 95 3.46 6.28 -10.12
N ARG A 96 3.10 5.05 -9.73
CA ARG A 96 3.17 3.90 -10.62
C ARG A 96 2.28 4.09 -11.84
N HIS A 97 1.06 4.57 -11.62
CA HIS A 97 0.12 4.82 -12.68
C HIS A 97 0.65 5.88 -13.66
N ARG A 98 1.23 6.95 -13.15
CA ARG A 98 1.81 8.00 -13.97
C ARG A 98 2.97 7.47 -14.83
N LEU A 99 3.85 6.68 -14.23
CA LEU A 99 4.98 6.10 -14.94
C LEU A 99 4.53 5.16 -16.06
N ASP A 100 3.52 4.35 -15.79
CA ASP A 100 2.98 3.45 -16.80
C ASP A 100 2.35 4.24 -17.96
N LYS A 101 1.66 5.32 -17.64
CA LYS A 101 1.07 6.18 -18.65
C LYS A 101 2.14 6.85 -19.51
N GLU A 102 3.22 7.30 -18.90
CA GLU A 102 4.33 7.90 -19.62
C GLU A 102 4.96 6.90 -20.58
N LYS A 103 5.15 5.66 -20.14
CA LYS A 103 5.69 4.60 -21.00
C LYS A 103 4.83 4.36 -22.23
N ARG A 104 3.51 4.40 -22.06
CA ARG A 104 2.61 4.21 -23.18
C ARG A 104 2.60 5.38 -24.15
N ASN A 105 2.76 6.60 -23.61
CA ASN A 105 2.72 7.82 -24.41
C ASN A 105 4.06 8.16 -25.06
N HIS A 106 5.15 7.54 -24.59
CA HIS A 106 6.49 7.78 -25.10
C HIS A 106 7.13 6.46 -25.50
N PRO A 107 6.68 5.85 -26.62
CA PRO A 107 7.27 4.61 -27.07
C PRO A 107 8.74 4.86 -27.38
N HIS A 108 9.62 4.00 -26.93
CA HIS A 108 11.03 4.16 -27.12
C HIS A 108 11.44 3.76 -28.52
N PRO A 109 12.20 4.56 -29.16
CA PRO A 109 12.87 4.16 -30.36
C PRO A 109 13.96 3.18 -30.03
N THR A 110 14.09 3.38 -29.35
CA THR A 110 14.62 3.02 -28.58
C THR A 110 15.04 3.06 -27.74
N ASP A 111 15.15 3.60 -27.48
CA ASP A 111 15.28 3.75 -26.50
C ASP A 111 15.72 3.97 -25.88
N LEU A 112 15.99 4.26 -26.23
CA LEU A 112 16.46 4.48 -25.53
C LEU A 112 16.77 4.74 -24.85
N GLY A 113 17.26 4.78 -25.20
CA GLY A 113 17.63 4.97 -24.52
C GLY A 113 17.83 5.38 -23.94
N ASP A 114 18.11 5.38 -24.35
CA ASP A 114 18.32 5.54 -23.70
C ASP A 114 18.39 5.81 -23.03
N LEU A 115 18.78 5.85 -23.59
CA LEU A 115 18.94 5.93 -23.07
C LEU A 115 18.99 6.39 -22.35
N GLY A 116 19.44 6.46 -22.70
CA GLY A 116 19.46 6.74 -22.18
C GLY A 116 19.49 7.39 -21.67
N ARG A 117 19.82 7.46 -22.11
CA ARG A 117 19.84 7.77 -21.79
C ARG A 117 19.80 8.19 -21.12
N ALA A 118 19.99 8.29 -21.45
CA ALA A 118 19.94 8.42 -21.03
C ALA A 118 19.94 8.73 -20.65
N ALA A 119 20.35 8.86 -21.03
CA ALA A 119 20.20 8.88 -20.71
C ALA A 119 20.18 8.83 -20.44
#